data_2b82848b4af4a7c0bb0f78cf015b2496
#
_entry.id   2b82848b4af4a7c0bb0f78cf015b2496
#
_cell.length_a   1.000
_cell.length_b   1.000
_cell.length_c   1.000
_cell.angle_alpha   90.00
_cell.angle_beta   90.00
_cell.angle_gamma   90.00
#
_symmetry.space_group_name_H-M   'P 1'
#
loop_
_entity.id
_entity.type
_entity.pdbx_description
1 polymer ?
#
loop_
_entity_poly.entity_id
_entity_poly.type
_entity_poly.pdbx_seq_one_letter_code
_entity_poly.pdbx_strand_id
1 'polypeptide(L)'
;MAITWKQFERYWYLFSLAVIIASLPFSKLGLSIGQMMMAGGWIVERFDWRRLIASLHERLTLRSVLNSVPLSFFLLFNGIVTGFKQFAKNRPALIFSSIFLFHILGLFFTTDFDYAFKDLRTKFPILLLPLLLSTSEAIDRKSFYRYMFLFVLAVLVRSGYNTWMISIHHFVDIREVSHNVSHIIFSLLLTLSIYSLLFFIFNRGLLLLWQKGLMLLILTWFIIYIITSQSFTGLSVTLITMLVLIPVLIFKTRNRLMKTILILGILVIITGLFLSLRSFVRNYYHVNPVDFTKLDQKTSRGNPYIHNVASTQTENGNYLWIYIQWDEMRGAWQKRSRISFDSLNKKNETVAFTIVRYLTSKGWRKDADAIERLKPEEVDAIEKGIANYIFRDEFSIRGRIYEFLWGFDNYRETGNPTGSTLMQRFEFWKASVGIISENWITGVGTGDMNLAFKAQYEKMHTKLSPDQRWRSHNQFLSIFIGFGLFGFLWFLFSLCYPPFVLHRFDDYFFLVFLIISVSSMLAGDTIETQTGVSFFAIFYSLFLFTRKEKDPIFHQDI
;
A
#
# COMPACT_ATOMS: atom_id res chain seq x y z
N MET A 1 -6.54 -39.60 -24.00
CA MET A 1 -5.93 -40.01 -22.70
C MET A 1 -6.92 -39.65 -21.60
N ALA A 2 -7.47 -40.61 -20.90
CA ALA A 2 -8.38 -40.33 -19.78
C ALA A 2 -7.57 -39.75 -18.61
N ILE A 3 -8.00 -38.58 -18.10
CA ILE A 3 -7.39 -37.94 -16.93
C ILE A 3 -7.65 -38.85 -15.71
N THR A 4 -6.60 -39.26 -15.01
CA THR A 4 -6.76 -40.01 -13.76
C THR A 4 -7.31 -39.09 -12.67
N TRP A 5 -8.03 -39.66 -11.67
CA TRP A 5 -8.58 -38.86 -10.55
C TRP A 5 -7.52 -38.03 -9.83
N LYS A 6 -6.35 -38.60 -9.58
CA LYS A 6 -5.22 -37.88 -8.95
C LYS A 6 -4.70 -36.71 -9.83
N GLN A 7 -4.71 -36.86 -11.14
CA GLN A 7 -4.37 -35.75 -12.05
C GLN A 7 -5.43 -34.67 -12.02
N PHE A 8 -6.72 -35.02 -11.94
CA PHE A 8 -7.80 -34.05 -11.80
C PHE A 8 -7.67 -33.24 -10.51
N GLU A 9 -7.44 -33.88 -9.36
CA GLU A 9 -7.22 -33.19 -8.07
C GLU A 9 -6.05 -32.22 -8.15
N ARG A 10 -4.94 -32.63 -8.76
CA ARG A 10 -3.77 -31.76 -8.99
C ARG A 10 -4.11 -30.58 -9.89
N TYR A 11 -4.81 -30.78 -11.01
CA TYR A 11 -5.20 -29.70 -11.89
C TYR A 11 -6.19 -28.73 -11.21
N TRP A 12 -7.09 -29.24 -10.41
CA TRP A 12 -8.02 -28.43 -9.64
C TRP A 12 -7.29 -27.53 -8.62
N TYR A 13 -6.33 -28.08 -7.89
CA TYR A 13 -5.48 -27.31 -6.97
C TYR A 13 -4.72 -26.22 -7.70
N LEU A 14 -4.04 -26.55 -8.79
CA LEU A 14 -3.27 -25.61 -9.60
C LEU A 14 -4.18 -24.52 -10.21
N PHE A 15 -5.36 -24.87 -10.68
CA PHE A 15 -6.34 -23.94 -11.22
C PHE A 15 -6.89 -23.00 -10.14
N SER A 16 -7.24 -23.52 -8.97
CA SER A 16 -7.70 -22.69 -7.84
C SER A 16 -6.64 -21.69 -7.41
N LEU A 17 -5.37 -22.08 -7.39
CA LEU A 17 -4.25 -21.19 -7.10
C LEU A 17 -4.11 -20.11 -8.18
N ALA A 18 -4.26 -20.46 -9.45
CA ALA A 18 -4.26 -19.50 -10.55
C ALA A 18 -5.39 -18.48 -10.42
N VAL A 19 -6.60 -18.91 -10.06
CA VAL A 19 -7.76 -18.03 -9.82
C VAL A 19 -7.47 -17.05 -8.67
N ILE A 20 -6.90 -17.52 -7.56
CA ILE A 20 -6.54 -16.65 -6.43
C ILE A 20 -5.53 -15.58 -6.90
N ILE A 21 -4.44 -15.98 -7.54
CA ILE A 21 -3.36 -15.10 -7.98
C ILE A 21 -3.87 -14.08 -9.01
N ALA A 22 -4.63 -14.53 -10.00
CA ALA A 22 -5.18 -13.65 -11.03
C ALA A 22 -6.21 -12.66 -10.46
N SER A 23 -6.97 -13.05 -9.43
CA SER A 23 -8.01 -12.20 -8.82
C SER A 23 -7.47 -11.11 -7.92
N LEU A 24 -6.21 -11.21 -7.43
CA LEU A 24 -5.62 -10.26 -6.49
C LEU A 24 -5.76 -8.79 -6.92
N PRO A 25 -5.45 -8.39 -8.17
CA PRO A 25 -5.57 -7.00 -8.60
C PRO A 25 -6.99 -6.59 -9.01
N PHE A 26 -7.96 -7.52 -9.08
CA PHE A 26 -9.27 -7.23 -9.66
C PHE A 26 -10.43 -7.28 -8.69
N SER A 27 -10.54 -8.33 -7.86
CA SER A 27 -11.81 -8.65 -7.20
C SER A 27 -11.68 -9.39 -5.88
N LYS A 28 -12.29 -8.82 -4.83
CA LYS A 28 -12.47 -9.49 -3.55
C LYS A 28 -13.33 -10.77 -3.68
N LEU A 29 -14.35 -10.72 -4.55
CA LEU A 29 -15.21 -11.88 -4.82
C LEU A 29 -14.41 -13.00 -5.50
N GLY A 30 -13.62 -12.68 -6.53
CA GLY A 30 -12.75 -13.65 -7.20
C GLY A 30 -11.75 -14.31 -6.24
N LEU A 31 -11.18 -13.53 -5.31
CA LEU A 31 -10.33 -14.06 -4.24
C LEU A 31 -11.08 -15.07 -3.36
N SER A 32 -12.29 -14.74 -2.91
CA SER A 32 -13.10 -15.63 -2.09
C SER A 32 -13.47 -16.91 -2.84
N ILE A 33 -13.88 -16.80 -4.10
CA ILE A 33 -14.20 -17.96 -4.95
C ILE A 33 -12.96 -18.86 -5.10
N GLY A 34 -11.81 -18.31 -5.43
CA GLY A 34 -10.57 -19.11 -5.56
C GLY A 34 -10.16 -19.80 -4.26
N GLN A 35 -10.31 -19.16 -3.12
CA GLN A 35 -10.07 -19.74 -1.80
C GLN A 35 -11.08 -20.86 -1.49
N MET A 36 -12.37 -20.67 -1.79
CA MET A 36 -13.40 -21.70 -1.62
C MET A 36 -13.16 -22.90 -2.56
N MET A 37 -12.77 -22.65 -3.81
CA MET A 37 -12.41 -23.72 -4.76
C MET A 37 -11.23 -24.54 -4.25
N MET A 38 -10.20 -23.87 -3.71
CA MET A 38 -9.03 -24.54 -3.15
C MET A 38 -9.39 -25.35 -1.90
N ALA A 39 -10.21 -24.81 -1.00
CA ALA A 39 -10.69 -25.51 0.19
C ALA A 39 -11.57 -26.71 -0.17
N GLY A 40 -12.50 -26.55 -1.12
CA GLY A 40 -13.31 -27.65 -1.63
C GLY A 40 -12.47 -28.78 -2.24
N GLY A 41 -11.50 -28.42 -3.08
CA GLY A 41 -10.54 -29.40 -3.64
C GLY A 41 -9.73 -30.12 -2.57
N TRP A 42 -9.27 -29.41 -1.54
CA TRP A 42 -8.55 -29.96 -0.41
C TRP A 42 -9.38 -30.96 0.40
N ILE A 43 -10.67 -30.71 0.57
CA ILE A 43 -11.61 -31.63 1.21
C ILE A 43 -11.81 -32.89 0.34
N VAL A 44 -12.04 -32.68 -0.97
CA VAL A 44 -12.29 -33.75 -1.94
C VAL A 44 -11.07 -34.69 -2.06
N GLU A 45 -9.84 -34.15 -2.10
CA GLU A 45 -8.58 -34.89 -2.14
C GLU A 45 -8.42 -35.82 -0.93
N ARG A 46 -8.95 -35.44 0.24
CA ARG A 46 -8.82 -36.22 1.49
C ARG A 46 -9.99 -37.13 1.77
N PHE A 47 -11.01 -37.12 0.91
CA PHE A 47 -12.16 -38.01 1.02
C PHE A 47 -11.80 -39.39 0.45
N ASP A 48 -12.00 -40.45 1.23
CA ASP A 48 -11.73 -41.84 0.80
C ASP A 48 -12.84 -42.36 -0.11
N TRP A 49 -12.81 -41.93 -1.37
CA TRP A 49 -13.74 -42.34 -2.43
C TRP A 49 -13.73 -43.84 -2.66
N ARG A 50 -12.57 -44.49 -2.54
CA ARG A 50 -12.45 -45.96 -2.76
C ARG A 50 -13.28 -46.73 -1.76
N ARG A 51 -13.21 -46.32 -0.49
CA ARG A 51 -13.95 -46.98 0.59
C ARG A 51 -15.45 -46.76 0.46
N LEU A 52 -15.88 -45.56 0.04
CA LEU A 52 -17.28 -45.28 -0.25
C LEU A 52 -17.80 -46.10 -1.41
N ILE A 53 -17.08 -46.13 -2.54
CA ILE A 53 -17.47 -46.90 -3.74
C ILE A 53 -17.51 -48.41 -3.41
N ALA A 54 -16.54 -48.95 -2.67
CA ALA A 54 -16.55 -50.33 -2.23
C ALA A 54 -17.82 -50.66 -1.40
N SER A 55 -18.22 -49.78 -0.48
CA SER A 55 -19.42 -50.00 0.33
C SER A 55 -20.73 -49.96 -0.48
N LEU A 56 -20.74 -49.24 -1.60
CA LEU A 56 -21.89 -49.16 -2.52
C LEU A 56 -21.94 -50.33 -3.50
N HIS A 57 -20.79 -50.95 -3.81
CA HIS A 57 -20.70 -52.04 -4.80
C HIS A 57 -21.21 -53.38 -4.27
N GLU A 58 -21.26 -53.59 -2.93
CA GLU A 58 -21.71 -54.85 -2.35
C GLU A 58 -23.19 -55.13 -2.56
N ARG A 59 -24.08 -54.16 -2.77
CA ARG A 59 -25.46 -54.26 -3.31
C ARG A 59 -26.05 -52.85 -3.48
N LEU A 60 -26.40 -52.45 -4.69
CA LEU A 60 -27.20 -51.26 -4.99
C LEU A 60 -28.67 -51.44 -4.50
N THR A 61 -28.88 -51.47 -3.20
CA THR A 61 -30.22 -51.45 -2.59
C THR A 61 -30.44 -50.09 -1.89
N LEU A 62 -31.69 -49.66 -1.76
CA LEU A 62 -32.06 -48.46 -1.03
C LEU A 62 -31.44 -48.42 0.39
N ARG A 63 -31.33 -49.60 1.01
CA ARG A 63 -30.73 -49.80 2.34
C ARG A 63 -29.21 -49.55 2.33
N SER A 64 -28.49 -49.93 1.26
CA SER A 64 -27.05 -49.64 1.16
C SER A 64 -26.77 -48.16 0.93
N VAL A 65 -27.63 -47.46 0.18
CA VAL A 65 -27.54 -46.03 0.00
C VAL A 65 -27.81 -45.31 1.33
N LEU A 66 -28.83 -45.70 2.08
CA LEU A 66 -29.11 -45.11 3.39
C LEU A 66 -27.99 -45.37 4.42
N ASN A 67 -27.37 -46.55 4.40
CA ASN A 67 -26.22 -46.88 5.27
C ASN A 67 -24.92 -46.18 4.84
N SER A 68 -24.80 -45.74 3.58
CA SER A 68 -23.61 -45.00 3.10
C SER A 68 -23.57 -43.55 3.55
N VAL A 69 -24.70 -42.94 3.95
CA VAL A 69 -24.76 -41.54 4.41
C VAL A 69 -23.94 -41.34 5.68
N PRO A 70 -24.10 -42.12 6.78
CA PRO A 70 -23.25 -42.01 7.97
C PRO A 70 -21.77 -42.31 7.65
N LEU A 71 -21.50 -43.29 6.78
CA LEU A 71 -20.15 -43.60 6.33
C LEU A 71 -19.52 -42.42 5.58
N SER A 72 -20.26 -41.74 4.71
CA SER A 72 -19.77 -40.57 3.98
C SER A 72 -19.36 -39.46 4.94
N PHE A 73 -20.19 -39.15 5.93
CA PHE A 73 -19.84 -38.17 6.97
C PHE A 73 -18.62 -38.58 7.78
N PHE A 74 -18.51 -39.84 8.14
CA PHE A 74 -17.33 -40.38 8.85
C PHE A 74 -16.05 -40.26 8.02
N LEU A 75 -16.10 -40.65 6.74
CA LEU A 75 -14.96 -40.52 5.82
C LEU A 75 -14.55 -39.08 5.58
N LEU A 76 -15.51 -38.18 5.44
CA LEU A 76 -15.28 -36.73 5.32
C LEU A 76 -14.59 -36.19 6.59
N PHE A 77 -15.14 -36.50 7.74
CA PHE A 77 -14.60 -36.06 9.03
C PHE A 77 -13.17 -36.58 9.23
N ASN A 78 -12.93 -37.90 8.99
CA ASN A 78 -11.60 -38.48 9.07
C ASN A 78 -10.59 -37.83 8.09
N GLY A 79 -11.02 -37.52 6.86
CA GLY A 79 -10.21 -36.85 5.87
C GLY A 79 -9.78 -35.48 6.36
N ILE A 80 -10.72 -34.68 6.87
CA ILE A 80 -10.48 -33.35 7.45
C ILE A 80 -9.52 -33.46 8.65
N VAL A 81 -9.79 -34.36 9.60
CA VAL A 81 -8.93 -34.57 10.78
C VAL A 81 -7.51 -34.99 10.38
N THR A 82 -7.37 -35.84 9.36
CA THR A 82 -6.06 -36.23 8.83
C THR A 82 -5.32 -35.03 8.25
N GLY A 83 -6.00 -34.17 7.50
CA GLY A 83 -5.42 -32.91 6.99
C GLY A 83 -4.96 -31.98 8.11
N PHE A 84 -5.77 -31.82 9.15
CA PHE A 84 -5.37 -31.03 10.33
C PHE A 84 -4.20 -31.65 11.10
N LYS A 85 -4.16 -32.97 11.25
CA LYS A 85 -3.00 -33.69 11.83
C LYS A 85 -1.72 -33.48 11.01
N GLN A 86 -1.83 -33.45 9.69
CA GLN A 86 -0.71 -33.18 8.78
C GLN A 86 -0.26 -31.71 8.95
N PHE A 87 -1.19 -30.76 9.00
CA PHE A 87 -0.93 -29.36 9.27
C PHE A 87 -0.23 -29.13 10.62
N ALA A 88 -0.71 -29.79 11.68
CA ALA A 88 -0.12 -29.68 13.03
C ALA A 88 1.33 -30.18 13.09
N LYS A 89 1.73 -31.10 12.20
CA LYS A 89 3.14 -31.53 12.07
C LYS A 89 4.02 -30.48 11.38
N ASN A 90 3.43 -29.59 10.58
CA ASN A 90 4.15 -28.49 9.92
C ASN A 90 4.24 -27.28 10.87
N ARG A 91 5.17 -27.33 11.83
CA ARG A 91 5.36 -26.29 12.84
C ARG A 91 5.47 -24.88 12.27
N PRO A 92 6.25 -24.61 11.19
CA PRO A 92 6.30 -23.27 10.60
C PRO A 92 4.94 -22.74 10.14
N ALA A 93 4.16 -23.56 9.44
CA ALA A 93 2.84 -23.16 8.97
C ALA A 93 1.86 -22.97 10.13
N LEU A 94 1.91 -23.83 11.13
CA LEU A 94 1.08 -23.74 12.34
C LEU A 94 1.37 -22.45 13.13
N ILE A 95 2.65 -22.10 13.32
CA ILE A 95 3.06 -20.89 14.04
C ILE A 95 2.62 -19.64 13.27
N PHE A 96 2.80 -19.61 11.95
CA PHE A 96 2.29 -18.48 11.18
C PHE A 96 0.76 -18.33 11.29
N SER A 97 0.03 -19.42 11.18
CA SER A 97 -1.44 -19.40 11.29
C SER A 97 -1.94 -19.07 12.69
N SER A 98 -1.11 -19.25 13.71
CA SER A 98 -1.47 -18.89 15.09
C SER A 98 -1.66 -17.38 15.30
N ILE A 99 -1.24 -16.52 14.35
CA ILE A 99 -1.63 -15.11 14.33
C ILE A 99 -3.16 -14.99 14.36
N PHE A 100 -3.88 -15.84 13.62
CA PHE A 100 -5.34 -15.85 13.63
C PHE A 100 -5.92 -16.28 14.99
N LEU A 101 -5.24 -17.15 15.73
CA LEU A 101 -5.68 -17.56 17.08
C LEU A 101 -5.66 -16.39 18.06
N PHE A 102 -4.71 -15.46 17.94
CA PHE A 102 -4.73 -14.24 18.77
C PHE A 102 -5.97 -13.39 18.55
N HIS A 103 -6.47 -13.33 17.32
CA HIS A 103 -7.74 -12.64 17.04
C HIS A 103 -8.94 -13.37 17.67
N ILE A 104 -8.90 -14.70 17.77
CA ILE A 104 -9.90 -15.47 18.52
C ILE A 104 -9.76 -15.22 20.04
N LEU A 105 -8.54 -15.27 20.57
CA LEU A 105 -8.29 -15.00 21.99
C LEU A 105 -8.69 -13.56 22.38
N GLY A 106 -8.53 -12.60 21.47
CA GLY A 106 -8.98 -11.22 21.68
C GLY A 106 -10.49 -11.05 21.87
N LEU A 107 -11.30 -12.07 21.54
CA LEU A 107 -12.75 -12.05 21.84
C LEU A 107 -13.04 -12.06 23.34
N PHE A 108 -12.15 -12.61 24.19
CA PHE A 108 -12.33 -12.62 25.64
C PHE A 108 -12.24 -11.24 26.27
N PHE A 109 -11.68 -10.27 25.56
CA PHE A 109 -11.49 -8.89 26.01
C PHE A 109 -12.32 -7.89 25.19
N THR A 110 -13.25 -8.38 24.38
CA THR A 110 -14.04 -7.59 23.41
C THR A 110 -15.44 -7.32 23.93
N THR A 111 -15.92 -6.11 23.69
CA THR A 111 -17.33 -5.71 23.91
C THR A 111 -18.09 -5.54 22.60
N ASP A 112 -17.44 -5.13 21.50
CA ASP A 112 -18.02 -5.01 20.15
C ASP A 112 -17.81 -6.31 19.35
N PHE A 113 -18.72 -7.27 19.56
CA PHE A 113 -18.68 -8.56 18.85
C PHE A 113 -18.99 -8.44 17.35
N ASP A 114 -19.81 -7.47 16.93
CA ASP A 114 -20.14 -7.28 15.52
C ASP A 114 -18.88 -6.93 14.72
N TYR A 115 -18.10 -6.00 15.24
CA TYR A 115 -16.82 -5.67 14.62
C TYR A 115 -15.83 -6.84 14.73
N ALA A 116 -15.76 -7.53 15.86
CA ALA A 116 -14.84 -8.66 16.06
C ALA A 116 -15.08 -9.79 15.05
N PHE A 117 -16.33 -10.19 14.81
CA PHE A 117 -16.66 -11.22 13.82
C PHE A 117 -16.35 -10.77 12.38
N LYS A 118 -16.55 -9.48 12.06
CA LYS A 118 -16.14 -8.90 10.77
C LYS A 118 -14.64 -8.97 10.60
N ASP A 119 -13.86 -8.68 11.64
CA ASP A 119 -12.41 -8.74 11.65
C ASP A 119 -11.89 -10.17 11.47
N LEU A 120 -12.43 -11.13 12.23
CA LEU A 120 -12.11 -12.55 12.09
C LEU A 120 -12.37 -13.07 10.66
N ARG A 121 -13.52 -12.72 10.08
CA ARG A 121 -13.82 -13.08 8.69
C ARG A 121 -12.78 -12.50 7.71
N THR A 122 -12.36 -11.27 7.93
CA THR A 122 -11.35 -10.60 7.10
C THR A 122 -9.99 -11.30 7.20
N LYS A 123 -9.60 -11.74 8.40
CA LYS A 123 -8.29 -12.36 8.70
C LYS A 123 -8.25 -13.87 8.51
N PHE A 124 -9.39 -14.50 8.23
CA PHE A 124 -9.48 -15.96 8.02
C PHE A 124 -8.48 -16.53 6.98
N PRO A 125 -8.09 -15.83 5.90
CA PRO A 125 -7.05 -16.29 4.99
C PRO A 125 -5.70 -16.58 5.65
N ILE A 126 -5.36 -15.96 6.81
CA ILE A 126 -4.13 -16.24 7.56
C ILE A 126 -4.11 -17.68 8.14
N LEU A 127 -5.28 -18.24 8.44
CA LEU A 127 -5.42 -19.64 8.84
C LEU A 127 -5.58 -20.55 7.62
N LEU A 128 -6.48 -20.18 6.71
CA LEU A 128 -6.90 -21.05 5.60
C LEU A 128 -5.77 -21.31 4.61
N LEU A 129 -5.09 -20.29 4.13
CA LEU A 129 -4.09 -20.45 3.06
C LEU A 129 -2.85 -21.23 3.50
N PRO A 130 -2.25 -21.00 4.68
CA PRO A 130 -1.17 -21.87 5.16
C PRO A 130 -1.61 -23.33 5.37
N LEU A 131 -2.83 -23.54 5.92
CA LEU A 131 -3.39 -24.90 6.06
C LEU A 131 -3.44 -25.62 4.71
N LEU A 132 -4.07 -24.99 3.70
CA LEU A 132 -4.25 -25.59 2.39
C LEU A 132 -2.91 -25.78 1.66
N LEU A 133 -2.08 -24.75 1.61
CA LEU A 133 -0.84 -24.74 0.85
C LEU A 133 0.27 -25.61 1.47
N SER A 134 0.32 -25.71 2.81
CA SER A 134 1.35 -26.52 3.49
C SER A 134 1.04 -28.03 3.53
N THR A 135 -0.21 -28.40 3.29
CA THR A 135 -0.66 -29.79 3.31
C THR A 135 -1.01 -30.34 1.92
N SER A 136 -0.97 -29.51 0.89
CA SER A 136 -1.11 -29.92 -0.51
C SER A 136 0.25 -30.27 -1.13
N GLU A 137 0.22 -30.89 -2.31
CA GLU A 137 1.44 -31.26 -3.03
C GLU A 137 2.24 -30.02 -3.44
N ALA A 138 3.56 -30.06 -3.20
CA ALA A 138 4.44 -28.95 -3.53
C ALA A 138 4.50 -28.70 -5.05
N ILE A 139 4.64 -27.43 -5.42
CA ILE A 139 4.76 -26.98 -6.80
C ILE A 139 6.22 -27.03 -7.25
N ASP A 140 6.42 -27.51 -8.48
CA ASP A 140 7.72 -27.46 -9.14
C ASP A 140 8.09 -26.03 -9.55
N ARG A 141 9.38 -25.79 -9.78
CA ARG A 141 9.92 -24.46 -10.14
C ARG A 141 9.29 -23.87 -11.40
N LYS A 142 9.05 -24.73 -12.40
CA LYS A 142 8.43 -24.30 -13.67
C LYS A 142 7.01 -23.79 -13.47
N SER A 143 6.19 -24.52 -12.70
CA SER A 143 4.83 -24.09 -12.35
C SER A 143 4.85 -22.83 -11.49
N PHE A 144 5.77 -22.71 -10.55
CA PHE A 144 5.95 -21.50 -9.75
C PHE A 144 6.23 -20.26 -10.64
N TYR A 145 7.14 -20.37 -11.60
CA TYR A 145 7.42 -19.25 -12.53
C TYR A 145 6.20 -18.90 -13.38
N ARG A 146 5.40 -19.90 -13.81
CA ARG A 146 4.14 -19.64 -14.53
C ARG A 146 3.15 -18.84 -13.67
N TYR A 147 3.06 -19.10 -12.37
CA TYR A 147 2.24 -18.29 -11.47
C TYR A 147 2.77 -16.89 -11.28
N MET A 148 4.06 -16.70 -11.20
CA MET A 148 4.64 -15.36 -11.13
C MET A 148 4.42 -14.58 -12.44
N PHE A 149 4.48 -15.22 -13.61
CA PHE A 149 4.10 -14.60 -14.88
C PHE A 149 2.61 -14.27 -14.95
N LEU A 150 1.73 -15.19 -14.51
CA LEU A 150 0.29 -14.93 -14.41
C LEU A 150 0.00 -13.73 -13.50
N PHE A 151 0.68 -13.65 -12.38
CA PHE A 151 0.59 -12.52 -11.46
C PHE A 151 1.00 -11.20 -12.13
N VAL A 152 2.16 -11.16 -12.79
CA VAL A 152 2.64 -9.98 -13.53
C VAL A 152 1.64 -9.59 -14.63
N LEU A 153 1.12 -10.56 -15.37
CA LEU A 153 0.11 -10.32 -16.41
C LEU A 153 -1.19 -9.74 -15.82
N ALA A 154 -1.67 -10.27 -14.71
CA ALA A 154 -2.85 -9.77 -14.03
C ALA A 154 -2.67 -8.30 -13.59
N VAL A 155 -1.51 -7.96 -13.03
CA VAL A 155 -1.16 -6.58 -12.66
C VAL A 155 -1.02 -5.68 -13.88
N LEU A 156 -0.45 -6.18 -14.99
CA LEU A 156 -0.34 -5.44 -16.25
C LEU A 156 -1.72 -5.08 -16.81
N VAL A 157 -2.62 -6.07 -16.90
CA VAL A 157 -3.99 -5.84 -17.39
C VAL A 157 -4.72 -4.83 -16.51
N ARG A 158 -4.59 -4.95 -15.18
CA ARG A 158 -5.24 -4.00 -14.27
C ARG A 158 -4.67 -2.60 -14.37
N SER A 159 -3.35 -2.44 -14.48
CA SER A 159 -2.73 -1.11 -14.65
C SER A 159 -3.14 -0.47 -15.97
N GLY A 160 -3.22 -1.24 -17.05
CA GLY A 160 -3.75 -0.79 -18.34
C GLY A 160 -5.20 -0.35 -18.26
N TYR A 161 -6.07 -1.14 -17.61
CA TYR A 161 -7.47 -0.80 -17.37
C TYR A 161 -7.61 0.51 -16.55
N ASN A 162 -6.85 0.65 -15.49
CA ASN A 162 -6.88 1.87 -14.68
C ASN A 162 -6.45 3.10 -15.50
N THR A 163 -5.40 2.99 -16.31
CA THR A 163 -4.95 4.08 -17.18
C THR A 163 -6.02 4.44 -18.22
N TRP A 164 -6.65 3.43 -18.82
CA TRP A 164 -7.77 3.64 -19.74
C TRP A 164 -8.93 4.37 -19.05
N MET A 165 -9.33 3.97 -17.84
CA MET A 165 -10.39 4.63 -17.06
C MET A 165 -10.03 6.09 -16.74
N ILE A 166 -8.78 6.39 -16.40
CA ILE A 166 -8.31 7.78 -16.16
C ILE A 166 -8.44 8.61 -17.45
N SER A 167 -8.21 8.02 -18.63
CA SER A 167 -8.26 8.75 -19.89
C SER A 167 -9.69 9.13 -20.35
N ILE A 168 -10.70 8.36 -19.92
CA ILE A 168 -12.10 8.57 -20.34
C ILE A 168 -12.98 9.23 -19.27
N HIS A 169 -12.56 9.20 -18.00
CA HIS A 169 -13.28 9.79 -16.87
C HIS A 169 -12.42 10.83 -16.15
N HIS A 170 -13.01 11.98 -15.84
CA HIS A 170 -12.38 12.97 -14.98
C HIS A 170 -12.59 12.57 -13.51
N PHE A 171 -11.56 11.98 -12.89
CA PHE A 171 -11.56 11.72 -11.47
C PHE A 171 -11.09 12.97 -10.71
N VAL A 172 -11.74 13.26 -9.59
CA VAL A 172 -11.29 14.33 -8.66
C VAL A 172 -9.99 13.89 -7.97
N ASP A 173 -9.90 12.60 -7.67
CA ASP A 173 -8.69 11.96 -7.13
C ASP A 173 -8.39 10.69 -7.94
N ILE A 174 -7.22 10.64 -8.58
CA ILE A 174 -6.78 9.48 -9.38
C ILE A 174 -6.79 8.18 -8.57
N ARG A 175 -6.65 8.27 -7.24
CA ARG A 175 -6.68 7.12 -6.34
C ARG A 175 -8.03 6.40 -6.28
N GLU A 176 -9.11 7.06 -6.65
CA GLU A 176 -10.47 6.49 -6.69
C GLU A 176 -10.70 5.50 -7.85
N VAL A 177 -9.85 5.50 -8.87
CA VAL A 177 -9.92 4.57 -10.02
C VAL A 177 -9.84 3.10 -9.55
N SER A 178 -9.26 2.85 -8.40
CA SER A 178 -9.08 1.51 -7.84
C SER A 178 -10.23 1.08 -6.91
N HIS A 179 -11.51 1.24 -7.30
CA HIS A 179 -12.69 0.98 -6.47
C HIS A 179 -12.71 -0.38 -5.74
N ASN A 180 -12.28 -1.46 -6.38
CA ASN A 180 -12.37 -2.81 -5.84
C ASN A 180 -11.15 -3.22 -4.98
N VAL A 181 -9.99 -2.65 -5.28
CA VAL A 181 -8.72 -2.92 -4.60
C VAL A 181 -8.11 -1.58 -4.23
N SER A 182 -7.83 -1.36 -2.95
CA SER A 182 -7.17 -0.13 -2.49
C SER A 182 -5.94 0.18 -3.34
N HIS A 183 -5.77 1.45 -3.73
CA HIS A 183 -4.59 1.91 -4.49
C HIS A 183 -3.27 1.58 -3.76
N ILE A 184 -3.29 1.55 -2.43
CA ILE A 184 -2.13 1.14 -1.61
C ILE A 184 -1.80 -0.33 -1.87
N ILE A 185 -2.78 -1.24 -1.72
CA ILE A 185 -2.55 -2.67 -1.96
C ILE A 185 -2.16 -2.93 -3.42
N PHE A 186 -2.81 -2.24 -4.38
CA PHE A 186 -2.43 -2.38 -5.79
C PHE A 186 -0.98 -1.96 -6.05
N SER A 187 -0.50 -0.91 -5.38
CA SER A 187 0.90 -0.49 -5.50
C SER A 187 1.90 -1.51 -4.92
N LEU A 188 1.51 -2.30 -3.90
CA LEU A 188 2.34 -3.41 -3.40
C LEU A 188 2.40 -4.56 -4.41
N LEU A 189 1.26 -4.89 -5.05
CA LEU A 189 1.22 -5.89 -6.13
C LEU A 189 2.12 -5.44 -7.30
N LEU A 190 2.06 -4.17 -7.65
CA LEU A 190 2.91 -3.56 -8.68
C LEU A 190 4.40 -3.64 -8.32
N THR A 191 4.76 -3.30 -7.08
CA THR A 191 6.13 -3.39 -6.58
C THR A 191 6.65 -4.83 -6.64
N LEU A 192 5.87 -5.80 -6.17
CA LEU A 192 6.26 -7.22 -6.25
C LEU A 192 6.42 -7.68 -7.71
N SER A 193 5.57 -7.17 -8.63
CA SER A 193 5.69 -7.45 -10.07
C SER A 193 6.96 -6.84 -10.67
N ILE A 194 7.34 -5.62 -10.30
CA ILE A 194 8.59 -4.96 -10.73
C ILE A 194 9.80 -5.84 -10.36
N TYR A 195 9.90 -6.25 -9.10
CA TYR A 195 11.02 -7.08 -8.64
C TYR A 195 10.99 -8.50 -9.23
N SER A 196 9.80 -9.05 -9.49
CA SER A 196 9.68 -10.32 -10.22
C SER A 196 10.21 -10.22 -11.65
N LEU A 197 9.89 -9.14 -12.36
CA LEU A 197 10.43 -8.87 -13.71
C LEU A 197 11.97 -8.71 -13.69
N LEU A 198 12.50 -7.97 -12.71
CA LEU A 198 13.94 -7.82 -12.53
C LEU A 198 14.62 -9.19 -12.35
N PHE A 199 14.05 -10.08 -11.53
CA PHE A 199 14.57 -11.45 -11.38
C PHE A 199 14.64 -12.18 -12.73
N PHE A 200 13.55 -12.16 -13.51
CA PHE A 200 13.50 -12.88 -14.78
C PHE A 200 14.41 -12.28 -15.85
N ILE A 201 14.57 -10.96 -15.90
CA ILE A 201 15.44 -10.27 -16.87
C ILE A 201 16.92 -10.60 -16.58
N PHE A 202 17.33 -10.54 -15.31
CA PHE A 202 18.74 -10.73 -14.94
C PHE A 202 19.14 -12.19 -14.80
N ASN A 203 18.19 -13.13 -14.67
CA ASN A 203 18.52 -14.54 -14.56
C ASN A 203 18.89 -15.11 -15.95
N ARG A 204 20.11 -15.66 -16.05
CA ARG A 204 20.60 -16.25 -17.30
C ARG A 204 19.91 -17.58 -17.58
N GLY A 205 19.59 -17.86 -18.84
CA GLY A 205 19.04 -19.15 -19.29
C GLY A 205 17.53 -19.36 -19.06
N LEU A 206 16.83 -18.47 -18.34
CA LEU A 206 15.38 -18.61 -18.14
C LEU A 206 14.57 -18.15 -19.35
N LEU A 207 15.01 -17.10 -20.04
CA LEU A 207 14.27 -16.42 -21.10
C LEU A 207 15.15 -16.17 -22.34
N LEU A 208 14.53 -16.23 -23.50
CA LEU A 208 15.12 -15.80 -24.76
C LEU A 208 15.28 -14.27 -24.78
N LEU A 209 16.20 -13.76 -25.62
CA LEU A 209 16.51 -12.33 -25.67
C LEU A 209 15.28 -11.45 -25.98
N TRP A 210 14.44 -11.87 -26.93
CA TRP A 210 13.22 -11.14 -27.26
C TRP A 210 12.19 -11.14 -26.10
N GLN A 211 12.12 -12.24 -25.29
CA GLN A 211 11.28 -12.30 -24.10
C GLN A 211 11.77 -11.33 -23.03
N LYS A 212 13.09 -11.21 -22.87
CA LYS A 212 13.70 -10.19 -21.97
C LYS A 212 13.36 -8.79 -22.43
N GLY A 213 13.36 -8.52 -23.74
CA GLY A 213 12.92 -7.25 -24.32
C GLY A 213 11.46 -6.92 -23.97
N LEU A 214 10.57 -7.90 -24.10
CA LEU A 214 9.17 -7.74 -23.69
C LEU A 214 9.04 -7.46 -22.17
N MET A 215 9.78 -8.19 -21.34
CA MET A 215 9.80 -7.97 -19.89
C MET A 215 10.30 -6.56 -19.52
N LEU A 216 11.27 -6.05 -20.26
CA LEU A 216 11.78 -4.69 -20.09
C LEU A 216 10.72 -3.64 -20.44
N LEU A 217 9.95 -3.84 -21.50
CA LEU A 217 8.82 -2.96 -21.85
C LEU A 217 7.76 -2.95 -20.74
N ILE A 218 7.39 -4.12 -20.21
CA ILE A 218 6.44 -4.23 -19.09
C ILE A 218 7.01 -3.54 -17.84
N LEU A 219 8.27 -3.73 -17.54
CA LEU A 219 8.96 -3.08 -16.42
C LEU A 219 8.92 -1.55 -16.55
N THR A 220 9.23 -1.03 -17.74
CA THR A 220 9.17 0.41 -18.04
C THR A 220 7.74 0.93 -17.84
N TRP A 221 6.73 0.21 -18.33
CA TRP A 221 5.33 0.54 -18.09
C TRP A 221 5.00 0.61 -16.60
N PHE A 222 5.42 -0.36 -15.80
CA PHE A 222 5.15 -0.37 -14.36
C PHE A 222 5.84 0.78 -13.62
N ILE A 223 7.06 1.16 -14.04
CA ILE A 223 7.76 2.33 -13.48
C ILE A 223 7.01 3.63 -13.83
N ILE A 224 6.57 3.78 -15.08
CA ILE A 224 5.75 4.94 -15.47
C ILE A 224 4.45 4.95 -14.67
N TYR A 225 3.76 3.82 -14.59
CA TYR A 225 2.47 3.72 -13.91
C TYR A 225 2.58 4.03 -12.40
N ILE A 226 3.60 3.54 -11.69
CA ILE A 226 3.74 3.81 -10.24
C ILE A 226 3.99 5.30 -9.96
N ILE A 227 4.66 6.00 -10.87
CA ILE A 227 4.89 7.45 -10.80
C ILE A 227 3.56 8.18 -11.08
N THR A 228 2.87 7.83 -12.16
CA THR A 228 1.64 8.51 -12.59
C THR A 228 0.43 8.21 -11.70
N SER A 229 0.41 7.07 -11.00
CA SER A 229 -0.65 6.70 -10.05
C SER A 229 -0.64 7.49 -8.74
N GLN A 230 0.32 8.39 -8.55
CA GLN A 230 0.51 9.22 -7.34
C GLN A 230 0.51 8.43 -6.02
N SER A 231 0.81 7.13 -6.07
CA SER A 231 0.88 6.30 -4.87
C SER A 231 2.19 6.53 -4.13
N PHE A 232 2.20 7.48 -3.20
CA PHE A 232 3.39 7.75 -2.38
C PHE A 232 3.85 6.50 -1.60
N THR A 233 2.91 5.73 -1.07
CA THR A 233 3.22 4.45 -0.39
C THR A 233 3.90 3.47 -1.35
N GLY A 234 3.39 3.33 -2.58
CA GLY A 234 3.99 2.45 -3.57
C GLY A 234 5.40 2.86 -3.96
N LEU A 235 5.62 4.15 -4.23
CA LEU A 235 6.95 4.69 -4.54
C LEU A 235 7.92 4.49 -3.36
N SER A 236 7.49 4.78 -2.14
CA SER A 236 8.30 4.62 -0.93
C SER A 236 8.67 3.15 -0.70
N VAL A 237 7.71 2.23 -0.78
CA VAL A 237 7.96 0.79 -0.62
C VAL A 237 8.90 0.27 -1.71
N THR A 238 8.72 0.70 -2.96
CA THR A 238 9.63 0.33 -4.07
C THR A 238 11.05 0.82 -3.79
N LEU A 239 11.21 2.07 -3.37
CA LEU A 239 12.52 2.65 -3.03
C LEU A 239 13.15 1.96 -1.82
N ILE A 240 12.41 1.73 -0.74
CA ILE A 240 12.89 1.03 0.45
C ILE A 240 13.34 -0.39 0.07
N THR A 241 12.53 -1.10 -0.74
CA THR A 241 12.90 -2.45 -1.22
C THR A 241 14.21 -2.41 -1.99
N MET A 242 14.42 -1.43 -2.85
CA MET A 242 15.69 -1.25 -3.57
C MET A 242 16.85 -0.97 -2.60
N LEU A 243 16.67 -0.04 -1.66
CA LEU A 243 17.71 0.36 -0.69
C LEU A 243 18.09 -0.78 0.27
N VAL A 244 17.18 -1.69 0.58
CA VAL A 244 17.47 -2.88 1.42
C VAL A 244 18.04 -4.02 0.58
N LEU A 245 17.54 -4.24 -0.65
CA LEU A 245 17.98 -5.34 -1.50
C LEU A 245 19.40 -5.14 -2.03
N ILE A 246 19.78 -3.91 -2.43
CA ILE A 246 21.12 -3.63 -2.98
C ILE A 246 22.25 -4.00 -1.99
N PRO A 247 22.23 -3.61 -0.70
CA PRO A 247 23.18 -4.09 0.30
C PRO A 247 23.26 -5.61 0.39
N VAL A 248 22.11 -6.31 0.42
CA VAL A 248 22.10 -7.78 0.42
C VAL A 248 22.80 -8.34 -0.83
N LEU A 249 22.54 -7.75 -1.99
CA LEU A 249 23.21 -8.11 -3.24
C LEU A 249 24.72 -7.85 -3.17
N ILE A 250 25.17 -6.73 -2.60
CA ILE A 250 26.59 -6.39 -2.41
C ILE A 250 27.29 -7.44 -1.54
N PHE A 251 26.66 -7.84 -0.42
CA PHE A 251 27.25 -8.85 0.47
C PHE A 251 27.34 -10.23 -0.16
N LYS A 252 26.37 -10.62 -1.00
CA LYS A 252 26.33 -11.95 -1.63
C LYS A 252 27.13 -12.06 -2.93
N THR A 253 27.39 -10.94 -3.60
CA THR A 253 28.11 -10.95 -4.88
C THR A 253 29.62 -11.20 -4.66
N ARG A 254 30.20 -12.14 -5.41
CA ARG A 254 31.66 -12.42 -5.44
C ARG A 254 32.39 -11.62 -6.50
N ASN A 255 31.70 -11.20 -7.54
CA ASN A 255 32.28 -10.41 -8.63
C ASN A 255 32.61 -8.99 -8.15
N ARG A 256 33.89 -8.65 -8.12
CA ARG A 256 34.39 -7.34 -7.64
C ARG A 256 33.85 -6.17 -8.46
N LEU A 257 33.76 -6.30 -9.78
CA LEU A 257 33.25 -5.25 -10.67
C LEU A 257 31.77 -4.99 -10.36
N MET A 258 30.93 -6.04 -10.29
CA MET A 258 29.50 -5.93 -9.96
C MET A 258 29.33 -5.33 -8.56
N LYS A 259 30.12 -5.75 -7.58
CA LYS A 259 30.10 -5.20 -6.22
C LYS A 259 30.39 -3.70 -6.22
N THR A 260 31.41 -3.27 -6.96
CA THR A 260 31.76 -1.86 -7.08
C THR A 260 30.65 -1.06 -7.75
N ILE A 261 30.05 -1.57 -8.84
CA ILE A 261 28.92 -0.92 -9.52
C ILE A 261 27.73 -0.74 -8.57
N LEU A 262 27.39 -1.77 -7.79
CA LEU A 262 26.28 -1.71 -6.82
C LEU A 262 26.57 -0.70 -5.69
N ILE A 263 27.81 -0.65 -5.17
CA ILE A 263 28.21 0.32 -4.14
C ILE A 263 28.14 1.74 -4.69
N LEU A 264 28.70 1.99 -5.86
CA LEU A 264 28.63 3.31 -6.50
C LEU A 264 27.18 3.71 -6.79
N GLY A 265 26.36 2.78 -7.29
CA GLY A 265 24.93 3.02 -7.56
C GLY A 265 24.16 3.44 -6.31
N ILE A 266 24.32 2.72 -5.21
CA ILE A 266 23.63 3.08 -3.95
C ILE A 266 24.14 4.41 -3.39
N LEU A 267 25.44 4.69 -3.48
CA LEU A 267 25.99 5.97 -3.05
C LEU A 267 25.44 7.14 -3.88
N VAL A 268 25.34 6.99 -5.20
CA VAL A 268 24.76 7.99 -6.10
C VAL A 268 23.28 8.24 -5.73
N ILE A 269 22.51 7.17 -5.49
CA ILE A 269 21.10 7.29 -5.12
C ILE A 269 20.95 8.01 -3.77
N ILE A 270 21.66 7.58 -2.73
CA ILE A 270 21.57 8.19 -1.39
C ILE A 270 22.02 9.65 -1.44
N THR A 271 23.14 9.94 -2.12
CA THR A 271 23.66 11.30 -2.27
C THR A 271 22.68 12.17 -3.05
N GLY A 272 22.13 11.67 -4.15
CA GLY A 272 21.13 12.38 -4.96
C GLY A 272 19.85 12.71 -4.16
N LEU A 273 19.34 11.74 -3.41
CA LEU A 273 18.18 11.96 -2.52
C LEU A 273 18.48 12.99 -1.43
N PHE A 274 19.65 12.89 -0.79
CA PHE A 274 20.06 13.83 0.27
C PHE A 274 20.22 15.25 -0.27
N LEU A 275 20.91 15.42 -1.39
CA LEU A 275 21.12 16.74 -2.01
C LEU A 275 19.81 17.36 -2.51
N SER A 276 18.92 16.54 -3.10
CA SER A 276 17.59 16.98 -3.52
C SER A 276 16.74 17.43 -2.32
N LEU A 277 16.67 16.61 -1.27
CA LEU A 277 15.93 16.96 -0.06
C LEU A 277 16.49 18.23 0.59
N ARG A 278 17.81 18.32 0.75
CA ARG A 278 18.48 19.52 1.29
C ARG A 278 18.15 20.77 0.46
N SER A 279 18.17 20.65 -0.88
CA SER A 279 17.82 21.75 -1.77
C SER A 279 16.36 22.18 -1.61
N PHE A 280 15.42 21.22 -1.54
CA PHE A 280 14.00 21.53 -1.35
C PHE A 280 13.73 22.20 -0.01
N VAL A 281 14.29 21.68 1.09
CA VAL A 281 14.15 22.27 2.44
C VAL A 281 14.75 23.68 2.47
N ARG A 282 15.96 23.84 1.93
CA ARG A 282 16.61 25.15 1.86
C ARG A 282 15.76 26.16 1.08
N ASN A 283 15.23 25.76 -0.09
CA ASN A 283 14.42 26.64 -0.93
C ASN A 283 13.07 26.98 -0.29
N TYR A 284 12.51 26.07 0.51
CA TYR A 284 11.26 26.32 1.24
C TYR A 284 11.44 27.39 2.33
N TYR A 285 12.52 27.30 3.14
CA TYR A 285 12.79 28.25 4.23
C TYR A 285 13.58 29.48 3.78
N HIS A 286 14.00 29.56 2.52
CA HIS A 286 14.70 30.72 2.03
C HIS A 286 13.73 31.89 1.87
N VAL A 287 14.02 33.04 2.50
CA VAL A 287 13.28 34.29 2.34
C VAL A 287 14.11 35.22 1.50
N ASN A 288 13.51 35.77 0.44
CA ASN A 288 14.14 36.72 -0.41
C ASN A 288 14.31 38.06 0.36
N PRO A 289 15.52 38.62 0.46
CA PRO A 289 15.72 39.86 1.16
C PRO A 289 14.98 41.00 0.44
N VAL A 290 14.22 41.79 1.18
CA VAL A 290 13.50 42.96 0.67
C VAL A 290 13.88 44.18 1.48
N ASP A 291 14.30 45.24 0.80
CA ASP A 291 14.51 46.54 1.43
C ASP A 291 13.16 47.28 1.52
N PHE A 292 12.55 47.22 2.69
CA PHE A 292 11.23 47.80 2.93
C PHE A 292 11.21 49.33 2.80
N THR A 293 12.38 50.00 2.78
CA THR A 293 12.48 51.44 2.58
C THR A 293 12.39 51.85 1.10
N LYS A 294 12.59 50.90 0.19
CA LYS A 294 12.62 51.12 -1.27
C LYS A 294 11.47 50.47 -2.01
N LEU A 295 10.34 50.20 -1.32
CA LEU A 295 9.18 49.62 -1.98
C LEU A 295 8.57 50.63 -2.98
N ASP A 296 8.23 50.13 -4.19
CA ASP A 296 7.49 50.93 -5.16
C ASP A 296 6.13 51.32 -4.58
N GLN A 297 5.82 52.60 -4.63
CA GLN A 297 4.59 53.14 -4.04
C GLN A 297 3.39 53.06 -4.98
N LYS A 298 3.62 52.93 -6.30
CA LYS A 298 2.56 52.92 -7.33
C LYS A 298 2.72 51.78 -8.32
N THR A 299 1.59 51.32 -8.83
CA THR A 299 1.52 50.37 -9.94
C THR A 299 1.95 51.03 -11.27
N SER A 300 2.12 50.24 -12.32
CA SER A 300 2.31 50.74 -13.69
C SER A 300 1.17 51.65 -14.18
N ARG A 301 -0.03 51.51 -13.59
CA ARG A 301 -1.24 52.29 -13.88
C ARG A 301 -1.37 53.55 -13.01
N GLY A 302 -0.40 53.79 -12.12
CA GLY A 302 -0.35 54.96 -11.25
C GLY A 302 -1.11 54.83 -9.93
N ASN A 303 -1.79 53.73 -9.66
CA ASN A 303 -2.54 53.51 -8.42
C ASN A 303 -1.58 53.15 -7.25
N PRO A 304 -1.90 53.56 -6.00
CA PRO A 304 -1.04 53.29 -4.86
C PRO A 304 -1.07 51.81 -4.48
N TYR A 305 0.11 51.24 -4.16
CA TYR A 305 0.21 49.95 -3.52
C TYR A 305 -0.06 50.04 -2.02
N ILE A 306 -0.64 48.97 -1.48
CA ILE A 306 -0.75 48.75 -0.04
C ILE A 306 0.37 47.80 0.40
N HIS A 307 1.10 48.20 1.47
CA HIS A 307 2.17 47.41 2.07
C HIS A 307 1.91 47.21 3.56
N ASN A 308 1.84 45.95 4.01
CA ASN A 308 1.89 45.61 5.43
C ASN A 308 3.27 45.04 5.76
N VAL A 309 4.21 45.92 6.08
CA VAL A 309 5.61 45.54 6.38
C VAL A 309 5.78 44.89 7.75
N ALA A 310 4.75 44.93 8.62
CA ALA A 310 4.77 44.25 9.91
C ALA A 310 4.50 42.75 9.79
N SER A 311 3.93 42.30 8.67
CA SER A 311 3.66 40.87 8.46
C SER A 311 4.91 40.13 7.99
N THR A 312 5.23 39.03 8.67
CA THR A 312 6.34 38.13 8.32
C THR A 312 5.92 36.96 7.43
N GLN A 313 4.63 36.90 7.04
CA GLN A 313 4.12 35.80 6.21
C GLN A 313 4.74 35.83 4.82
N THR A 314 5.23 34.68 4.40
CA THR A 314 5.85 34.49 3.08
C THR A 314 5.25 33.28 2.33
N GLU A 315 5.32 33.34 1.01
CA GLU A 315 4.99 32.24 0.12
C GLU A 315 6.17 32.04 -0.86
N ASN A 316 6.81 30.86 -0.87
CA ASN A 316 8.03 30.58 -1.63
C ASN A 316 9.14 31.63 -1.44
N GLY A 317 9.29 32.13 -0.21
CA GLY A 317 10.30 33.13 0.14
C GLY A 317 9.94 34.58 -0.19
N ASN A 318 8.78 34.86 -0.76
CA ASN A 318 8.32 36.21 -1.07
C ASN A 318 7.29 36.68 -0.05
N TYR A 319 7.38 37.93 0.39
CA TYR A 319 6.44 38.50 1.35
C TYR A 319 5.03 38.60 0.79
N LEU A 320 4.05 38.13 1.57
CA LEU A 320 2.66 38.02 1.14
C LEU A 320 1.98 39.40 1.04
N TRP A 321 2.20 40.25 2.02
CA TRP A 321 1.42 41.46 2.26
C TRP A 321 2.08 42.75 1.79
N ILE A 322 2.96 42.69 0.77
CA ILE A 322 3.54 43.85 0.10
C ILE A 322 3.11 43.88 -1.36
N TYR A 323 3.11 45.09 -1.97
CA TYR A 323 2.74 45.33 -3.38
C TYR A 323 1.32 44.87 -3.73
N ILE A 324 0.32 45.21 -2.91
CA ILE A 324 -1.08 44.84 -3.14
C ILE A 324 -1.88 46.01 -3.67
N GLN A 325 -2.60 45.81 -4.77
CA GLN A 325 -3.59 46.72 -5.32
C GLN A 325 -4.90 45.97 -5.61
N TRP A 326 -5.83 46.04 -4.66
CA TRP A 326 -7.05 45.26 -4.65
C TRP A 326 -7.99 45.53 -5.83
N ASP A 327 -8.21 46.84 -6.16
CA ASP A 327 -9.16 47.23 -7.19
C ASP A 327 -8.67 46.86 -8.59
N GLU A 328 -7.35 46.99 -8.84
CA GLU A 328 -6.75 46.55 -10.08
C GLU A 328 -6.85 45.03 -10.26
N MET A 329 -6.53 44.26 -9.20
CA MET A 329 -6.68 42.82 -9.26
C MET A 329 -8.13 42.41 -9.50
N ARG A 330 -9.08 43.02 -8.80
CA ARG A 330 -10.53 42.76 -8.96
C ARG A 330 -10.97 43.01 -10.39
N GLY A 331 -10.65 44.18 -10.94
CA GLY A 331 -11.03 44.55 -12.31
C GLY A 331 -10.41 43.68 -13.38
N ALA A 332 -9.14 43.27 -13.20
CA ALA A 332 -8.45 42.38 -14.13
C ALA A 332 -8.97 40.95 -14.02
N TRP A 333 -9.25 40.45 -12.81
CA TRP A 333 -9.77 39.09 -12.57
C TRP A 333 -11.15 38.88 -13.19
N GLN A 334 -12.08 39.81 -13.03
CA GLN A 334 -13.44 39.76 -13.60
C GLN A 334 -13.45 39.60 -15.13
N LYS A 335 -12.40 40.06 -15.81
CA LYS A 335 -12.26 39.90 -17.28
C LYS A 335 -11.78 38.47 -17.66
N ARG A 336 -11.25 37.71 -16.73
CA ARG A 336 -10.57 36.43 -16.98
C ARG A 336 -11.27 35.23 -16.37
N SER A 337 -12.09 35.42 -15.36
CA SER A 337 -12.78 34.37 -14.62
C SER A 337 -14.28 34.65 -14.52
N ARG A 338 -15.07 33.58 -14.50
CA ARG A 338 -16.50 33.63 -14.19
C ARG A 338 -16.79 33.66 -12.69
N ILE A 339 -15.80 33.27 -11.86
CA ILE A 339 -15.90 33.30 -10.41
C ILE A 339 -15.52 34.67 -9.92
N SER A 340 -16.39 35.34 -9.13
CA SER A 340 -16.14 36.67 -8.61
C SER A 340 -14.89 36.68 -7.71
N PHE A 341 -14.15 37.79 -7.78
CA PHE A 341 -12.96 38.03 -6.96
C PHE A 341 -13.25 37.89 -5.45
N ASP A 342 -14.41 38.38 -5.03
CA ASP A 342 -14.82 38.42 -3.62
C ASP A 342 -15.61 37.15 -3.19
N SER A 343 -15.83 36.20 -4.09
CA SER A 343 -16.51 34.94 -3.78
C SER A 343 -15.56 33.87 -3.26
N LEU A 344 -16.15 32.71 -2.91
CA LEU A 344 -15.37 31.53 -2.51
C LEU A 344 -15.00 30.68 -3.73
N ASN A 345 -13.81 30.09 -3.70
CA ASN A 345 -13.34 29.09 -4.65
C ASN A 345 -13.93 27.69 -4.33
N LYS A 346 -13.55 26.66 -5.11
CA LYS A 346 -14.03 25.29 -4.92
C LYS A 346 -13.61 24.65 -3.58
N LYS A 347 -12.68 25.25 -2.83
CA LYS A 347 -12.25 24.81 -1.49
C LYS A 347 -12.84 25.64 -0.35
N ASN A 348 -13.85 26.50 -0.64
CA ASN A 348 -14.45 27.42 0.33
C ASN A 348 -13.46 28.47 0.91
N GLU A 349 -12.42 28.83 0.16
CA GLU A 349 -11.50 29.91 0.47
C GLU A 349 -11.81 31.12 -0.42
N THR A 350 -11.55 32.35 0.04
CA THR A 350 -11.78 33.55 -0.79
C THR A 350 -10.84 33.55 -2.01
N VAL A 351 -11.42 33.79 -3.20
CA VAL A 351 -10.65 33.88 -4.45
C VAL A 351 -9.58 34.96 -4.36
N ALA A 352 -9.90 36.12 -3.80
CA ALA A 352 -8.95 37.22 -3.60
C ALA A 352 -7.70 36.77 -2.83
N PHE A 353 -7.86 36.03 -1.74
CA PHE A 353 -6.74 35.52 -0.94
C PHE A 353 -5.94 34.45 -1.68
N THR A 354 -6.61 33.55 -2.41
CA THR A 354 -5.97 32.57 -3.27
C THR A 354 -5.10 33.22 -4.34
N ILE A 355 -5.60 34.30 -4.97
CA ILE A 355 -4.85 35.07 -5.97
C ILE A 355 -3.59 35.69 -5.34
N VAL A 356 -3.74 36.38 -4.19
CA VAL A 356 -2.61 37.03 -3.49
C VAL A 356 -1.52 36.00 -3.21
N ARG A 357 -1.86 34.83 -2.67
CA ARG A 357 -0.91 33.76 -2.41
C ARG A 357 -0.28 33.22 -3.70
N TYR A 358 -1.10 32.96 -4.74
CA TYR A 358 -0.62 32.46 -6.01
C TYR A 358 0.39 33.39 -6.68
N LEU A 359 0.08 34.70 -6.76
CA LEU A 359 0.99 35.69 -7.33
C LEU A 359 2.27 35.84 -6.48
N THR A 360 2.12 35.84 -5.15
CA THR A 360 3.27 35.85 -4.23
C THR A 360 4.15 34.61 -4.44
N SER A 361 3.57 33.42 -4.62
CA SER A 361 4.33 32.21 -4.84
C SER A 361 5.23 32.27 -6.09
N LYS A 362 4.86 33.11 -7.08
CA LYS A 362 5.64 33.39 -8.29
C LYS A 362 6.60 34.57 -8.15
N GLY A 363 6.62 35.24 -7.00
CA GLY A 363 7.39 36.46 -6.78
C GLY A 363 6.84 37.69 -7.55
N TRP A 364 5.57 37.66 -7.93
CA TRP A 364 4.93 38.74 -8.68
C TRP A 364 4.25 39.74 -7.76
N ARG A 365 4.13 40.97 -8.22
CA ARG A 365 3.32 42.02 -7.57
C ARG A 365 1.85 41.64 -7.67
N LYS A 366 1.03 42.18 -6.79
CA LYS A 366 -0.40 41.89 -6.70
C LYS A 366 -1.18 43.02 -7.31
N ASP A 367 -1.20 43.12 -8.64
CA ASP A 367 -1.80 44.16 -9.46
C ASP A 367 -2.48 43.59 -10.71
N ALA A 368 -3.00 44.48 -11.56
CA ALA A 368 -3.65 44.07 -12.81
C ALA A 368 -2.68 43.37 -13.78
N ASP A 369 -1.45 43.88 -13.90
CA ASP A 369 -0.47 43.34 -14.85
C ASP A 369 -0.12 41.90 -14.52
N ALA A 370 -0.02 41.56 -13.24
CA ALA A 370 0.22 40.18 -12.80
C ALA A 370 -0.98 39.27 -13.14
N ILE A 371 -2.21 39.73 -12.96
CA ILE A 371 -3.41 38.96 -13.34
C ILE A 371 -3.47 38.74 -14.84
N GLU A 372 -3.16 39.76 -15.64
CA GLU A 372 -3.17 39.69 -17.11
C GLU A 372 -2.10 38.70 -17.66
N ARG A 373 -0.98 38.54 -16.94
CA ARG A 373 0.09 37.56 -17.27
C ARG A 373 -0.25 36.11 -16.93
N LEU A 374 -1.27 35.83 -16.12
CA LEU A 374 -1.64 34.47 -15.78
C LEU A 374 -2.04 33.69 -17.06
N LYS A 375 -1.59 32.44 -17.18
CA LYS A 375 -2.06 31.56 -18.24
C LYS A 375 -3.48 31.06 -17.93
N PRO A 376 -4.25 30.61 -18.94
CA PRO A 376 -5.60 30.07 -18.70
C PRO A 376 -5.62 28.94 -17.66
N GLU A 377 -4.60 28.05 -17.68
CA GLU A 377 -4.47 26.94 -16.74
C GLU A 377 -4.18 27.41 -15.30
N GLU A 378 -3.59 28.61 -15.15
CA GLU A 378 -3.31 29.19 -13.84
C GLU A 378 -4.57 29.87 -13.25
N VAL A 379 -5.40 30.44 -14.11
CA VAL A 379 -6.72 30.95 -13.72
C VAL A 379 -7.60 29.79 -13.23
N ASP A 380 -7.68 28.68 -13.99
CA ASP A 380 -8.41 27.48 -13.58
C ASP A 380 -7.87 26.87 -12.27
N ALA A 381 -6.55 26.89 -12.07
CA ALA A 381 -5.94 26.43 -10.83
C ALA A 381 -6.38 27.29 -9.64
N ILE A 382 -6.41 28.61 -9.78
CA ILE A 382 -6.87 29.54 -8.73
C ILE A 382 -8.37 29.33 -8.45
N GLU A 383 -9.19 29.14 -9.47
CA GLU A 383 -10.63 28.82 -9.33
C GLU A 383 -10.86 27.50 -8.55
N LYS A 384 -9.95 26.53 -8.72
CA LYS A 384 -9.91 25.26 -7.95
C LYS A 384 -9.36 25.40 -6.54
N GLY A 385 -8.90 26.60 -6.13
CA GLY A 385 -8.33 26.86 -4.81
C GLY A 385 -6.87 26.43 -4.67
N ILE A 386 -6.10 26.40 -5.77
CA ILE A 386 -4.65 26.19 -5.74
C ILE A 386 -3.97 27.53 -5.49
N ALA A 387 -3.48 27.74 -4.28
CA ALA A 387 -2.91 29.01 -3.83
C ALA A 387 -1.40 29.17 -4.11
N ASN A 388 -0.73 28.14 -4.63
CA ASN A 388 0.70 28.18 -4.92
C ASN A 388 0.98 27.46 -6.24
N TYR A 389 1.76 28.08 -7.15
CA TYR A 389 2.03 27.52 -8.46
C TYR A 389 2.77 26.17 -8.44
N ILE A 390 3.51 25.87 -7.36
CA ILE A 390 4.20 24.59 -7.19
C ILE A 390 3.21 23.42 -7.09
N PHE A 391 2.03 23.67 -6.53
CA PHE A 391 0.98 22.64 -6.36
C PHE A 391 0.11 22.42 -7.61
N ARG A 392 0.35 23.19 -8.68
CA ARG A 392 -0.35 22.98 -9.96
C ARG A 392 0.03 21.67 -10.62
N ASP A 393 1.29 21.28 -10.50
CA ASP A 393 1.78 20.00 -10.96
C ASP A 393 1.59 18.96 -9.85
N GLU A 394 0.51 18.19 -9.95
CA GLU A 394 0.14 17.14 -9.00
C GLU A 394 1.18 16.01 -8.94
N PHE A 395 2.03 15.86 -9.98
CA PHE A 395 3.10 14.87 -10.05
C PHE A 395 4.42 15.37 -9.46
N SER A 396 4.48 16.65 -9.06
CA SER A 396 5.70 17.26 -8.58
C SER A 396 6.14 16.72 -7.21
N ILE A 397 7.28 16.03 -7.17
CA ILE A 397 7.95 15.65 -5.92
C ILE A 397 8.23 16.89 -5.06
N ARG A 398 8.61 18.01 -5.70
CA ARG A 398 8.81 19.29 -5.03
C ARG A 398 7.52 19.77 -4.36
N GLY A 399 6.39 19.71 -5.05
CA GLY A 399 5.07 20.06 -4.50
C GLY A 399 4.74 19.23 -3.25
N ARG A 400 4.97 17.93 -3.28
CA ARG A 400 4.73 17.04 -2.13
C ARG A 400 5.62 17.35 -0.92
N ILE A 401 6.90 17.67 -1.15
CA ILE A 401 7.81 18.06 -0.06
C ILE A 401 7.38 19.43 0.53
N TYR A 402 6.99 20.37 -0.29
CA TYR A 402 6.48 21.67 0.17
C TYR A 402 5.17 21.53 0.95
N GLU A 403 4.23 20.69 0.49
CA GLU A 403 3.00 20.35 1.22
C GLU A 403 3.31 19.75 2.60
N PHE A 404 4.30 18.87 2.65
CA PHE A 404 4.77 18.30 3.92
C PHE A 404 5.34 19.37 4.86
N LEU A 405 6.27 20.21 4.38
CA LEU A 405 6.92 21.25 5.18
C LEU A 405 5.88 22.27 5.67
N TRP A 406 4.97 22.70 4.80
CA TRP A 406 3.87 23.57 5.17
C TRP A 406 2.97 22.94 6.25
N GLY A 407 2.59 21.69 6.07
CA GLY A 407 1.79 20.94 7.04
C GLY A 407 2.50 20.80 8.39
N PHE A 408 3.82 20.58 8.38
CA PHE A 408 4.64 20.50 9.59
C PHE A 408 4.69 21.85 10.32
N ASP A 409 4.95 22.95 9.62
CA ASP A 409 4.99 24.28 10.21
C ASP A 409 3.62 24.69 10.77
N ASN A 410 2.55 24.49 10.00
CA ASN A 410 1.18 24.73 10.46
C ASN A 410 0.83 23.92 11.71
N TYR A 411 1.18 22.62 11.73
CA TYR A 411 0.95 21.78 12.89
C TYR A 411 1.75 22.23 14.12
N ARG A 412 3.00 22.66 13.92
CA ARG A 412 3.86 23.17 15.01
C ARG A 412 3.29 24.48 15.61
N GLU A 413 2.75 25.36 14.78
CA GLU A 413 2.23 26.66 15.20
C GLU A 413 0.82 26.58 15.79
N THR A 414 -0.04 25.78 15.16
CA THR A 414 -1.47 25.74 15.49
C THR A 414 -1.89 24.48 16.23
N GLY A 415 -1.11 23.41 16.20
CA GLY A 415 -1.51 22.08 16.64
C GLY A 415 -2.61 21.45 15.77
N ASN A 416 -2.90 22.00 14.58
CA ASN A 416 -3.93 21.49 13.68
C ASN A 416 -3.31 20.62 12.58
N PRO A 417 -3.59 19.30 12.51
CA PRO A 417 -3.05 18.39 11.51
C PRO A 417 -3.83 18.40 10.19
N THR A 418 -4.92 19.17 10.10
CA THR A 418 -5.80 19.19 8.92
C THR A 418 -5.03 19.67 7.68
N GLY A 419 -5.26 19.00 6.55
CA GLY A 419 -4.60 19.33 5.29
C GLY A 419 -3.23 18.65 5.09
N SER A 420 -2.68 17.94 6.08
CA SER A 420 -1.43 17.17 5.94
C SER A 420 -1.61 15.72 6.38
N THR A 421 -1.59 14.80 5.43
CA THR A 421 -1.76 13.36 5.71
C THR A 421 -0.68 12.82 6.65
N LEU A 422 0.52 13.41 6.66
CA LEU A 422 1.59 12.99 7.56
C LEU A 422 1.38 13.50 8.98
N MET A 423 0.91 14.75 9.15
CA MET A 423 0.59 15.30 10.48
C MET A 423 -0.63 14.60 11.09
N GLN A 424 -1.60 14.21 10.27
CA GLN A 424 -2.70 13.33 10.71
C GLN A 424 -2.17 12.00 11.25
N ARG A 425 -1.18 11.38 10.58
CA ARG A 425 -0.56 10.15 11.09
C ARG A 425 0.16 10.35 12.42
N PHE A 426 0.80 11.49 12.66
CA PHE A 426 1.36 11.80 13.98
C PHE A 426 0.28 11.82 15.06
N GLU A 427 -0.89 12.41 14.79
CA GLU A 427 -2.01 12.36 15.73
C GLU A 427 -2.53 10.92 15.93
N PHE A 428 -2.61 10.10 14.87
CA PHE A 428 -2.99 8.69 14.98
C PHE A 428 -1.98 7.91 15.84
N TRP A 429 -0.68 8.17 15.69
CA TRP A 429 0.36 7.51 16.48
C TRP A 429 0.36 7.98 17.94
N LYS A 430 0.11 9.26 18.21
CA LYS A 430 -0.09 9.76 19.58
C LYS A 430 -1.27 9.06 20.24
N ALA A 431 -2.41 8.96 19.56
CA ALA A 431 -3.56 8.21 20.04
C ALA A 431 -3.21 6.74 20.29
N SER A 432 -2.49 6.11 19.35
CA SER A 432 -2.03 4.72 19.49
C SER A 432 -1.17 4.51 20.73
N VAL A 433 -0.18 5.38 20.97
CA VAL A 433 0.69 5.31 22.16
C VAL A 433 -0.13 5.51 23.44
N GLY A 434 -1.11 6.43 23.44
CA GLY A 434 -2.00 6.63 24.57
C GLY A 434 -2.81 5.37 24.91
N ILE A 435 -3.41 4.72 23.91
CA ILE A 435 -4.16 3.46 24.09
C ILE A 435 -3.22 2.34 24.60
N ILE A 436 -2.04 2.21 24.01
CA ILE A 436 -1.04 1.21 24.41
C ILE A 436 -0.63 1.42 25.86
N SER A 437 -0.38 2.65 26.29
CA SER A 437 0.06 2.93 27.67
C SER A 437 -0.95 2.50 28.74
N GLU A 438 -2.24 2.51 28.40
CA GLU A 438 -3.33 2.07 29.29
C GLU A 438 -3.59 0.55 29.22
N ASN A 439 -3.27 -0.08 28.07
CA ASN A 439 -3.60 -1.49 27.78
C ASN A 439 -2.39 -2.30 27.32
N TRP A 440 -1.19 -2.00 27.83
CA TRP A 440 0.07 -2.53 27.28
C TRP A 440 0.26 -4.04 27.41
N ILE A 441 -0.39 -4.69 28.38
CA ILE A 441 -0.22 -6.14 28.64
C ILE A 441 -1.13 -6.96 27.71
N THR A 442 -2.43 -6.71 27.74
CA THR A 442 -3.47 -7.54 27.09
C THR A 442 -4.01 -6.94 25.79
N GLY A 443 -3.82 -5.63 25.60
CA GLY A 443 -4.48 -4.88 24.55
C GLY A 443 -5.97 -4.67 24.83
N VAL A 444 -6.69 -4.14 23.85
CA VAL A 444 -8.14 -3.83 23.95
C VAL A 444 -9.05 -4.92 23.38
N GLY A 445 -8.49 -5.99 22.82
CA GLY A 445 -9.22 -7.06 22.16
C GLY A 445 -9.50 -6.80 20.67
N THR A 446 -10.09 -7.79 20.01
CA THR A 446 -10.30 -7.80 18.55
C THR A 446 -11.35 -6.79 18.10
N GLY A 447 -12.41 -6.60 18.87
CA GLY A 447 -13.56 -5.77 18.49
C GLY A 447 -13.41 -4.30 18.87
N ASP A 448 -12.75 -4.00 19.97
CA ASP A 448 -12.85 -2.71 20.63
C ASP A 448 -11.87 -1.64 20.12
N MET A 449 -11.10 -1.94 19.08
CA MET A 449 -10.12 -1.00 18.53
C MET A 449 -10.73 0.36 18.13
N ASN A 450 -11.88 0.36 17.46
CA ASN A 450 -12.54 1.60 17.05
C ASN A 450 -13.06 2.39 18.26
N LEU A 451 -13.58 1.70 19.27
CA LEU A 451 -14.06 2.31 20.52
C LEU A 451 -12.89 2.95 21.29
N ALA A 452 -11.76 2.24 21.39
CA ALA A 452 -10.55 2.73 22.05
C ALA A 452 -10.00 3.99 21.36
N PHE A 453 -9.92 4.00 20.03
CA PHE A 453 -9.49 5.19 19.29
C PHE A 453 -10.45 6.36 19.47
N LYS A 454 -11.77 6.13 19.43
CA LYS A 454 -12.77 7.18 19.66
C LYS A 454 -12.58 7.82 21.05
N ALA A 455 -12.53 7.00 22.10
CA ALA A 455 -12.32 7.47 23.47
C ALA A 455 -11.00 8.23 23.63
N GLN A 456 -9.91 7.72 23.02
CA GLN A 456 -8.61 8.35 23.11
C GLN A 456 -8.56 9.71 22.40
N TYR A 457 -9.19 9.87 21.23
CA TYR A 457 -9.27 11.16 20.54
C TYR A 457 -10.07 12.19 21.35
N GLU A 458 -11.13 11.77 22.04
CA GLU A 458 -11.87 12.65 22.96
C GLU A 458 -10.99 13.08 24.14
N LYS A 459 -10.26 12.15 24.75
CA LYS A 459 -9.32 12.41 25.87
C LYS A 459 -8.19 13.36 25.46
N MET A 460 -7.68 13.24 24.24
CA MET A 460 -6.61 14.08 23.71
C MET A 460 -7.08 15.48 23.30
N HIS A 461 -8.38 15.74 23.25
CA HIS A 461 -8.96 16.97 22.70
C HIS A 461 -8.36 17.33 21.33
N THR A 462 -8.20 16.30 20.46
CA THR A 462 -7.57 16.49 19.14
C THR A 462 -8.35 17.49 18.27
N LYS A 463 -7.60 18.24 17.45
CA LYS A 463 -8.19 19.16 16.45
C LYS A 463 -8.63 18.44 15.15
N LEU A 464 -8.45 17.12 15.06
CA LEU A 464 -9.00 16.33 13.95
C LEU A 464 -10.52 16.34 13.99
N SER A 465 -11.14 16.62 12.86
CA SER A 465 -12.58 16.47 12.67
C SER A 465 -12.98 14.98 12.81
N PRO A 466 -14.19 14.68 13.27
CA PRO A 466 -14.63 13.29 13.52
C PRO A 466 -14.47 12.36 12.33
N ASP A 467 -14.66 12.84 11.11
CA ASP A 467 -14.50 12.13 9.84
C ASP A 467 -13.03 11.81 9.49
N GLN A 468 -12.08 12.50 10.12
CA GLN A 468 -10.63 12.31 9.93
C GLN A 468 -9.97 11.52 11.06
N ARG A 469 -10.72 11.04 12.04
CA ARG A 469 -10.22 10.25 13.16
C ARG A 469 -10.12 8.77 12.78
N TRP A 470 -8.98 8.41 12.19
CA TRP A 470 -8.69 7.05 11.73
C TRP A 470 -7.88 6.27 12.76
N ARG A 471 -7.70 4.96 12.55
CA ARG A 471 -6.79 4.11 13.33
C ARG A 471 -5.33 4.43 13.03
N SER A 472 -4.41 3.68 13.63
CA SER A 472 -2.96 3.93 13.60
C SER A 472 -2.33 4.12 12.21
N HIS A 473 -2.91 3.55 11.15
CA HIS A 473 -2.24 3.38 9.85
C HIS A 473 -0.81 2.83 9.98
N ASN A 474 -0.61 1.94 10.95
CA ASN A 474 0.60 1.19 11.20
C ASN A 474 0.24 -0.17 11.79
N GLN A 475 0.50 -1.24 11.04
CA GLN A 475 0.08 -2.59 11.43
C GLN A 475 0.69 -3.05 12.76
N PHE A 476 1.93 -2.65 13.05
CA PHE A 476 2.60 -3.03 14.29
C PHE A 476 1.92 -2.38 15.50
N LEU A 477 1.56 -1.10 15.40
CA LEU A 477 0.78 -0.42 16.43
C LEU A 477 -0.62 -1.03 16.56
N SER A 478 -1.29 -1.35 15.45
CA SER A 478 -2.61 -2.00 15.47
C SER A 478 -2.58 -3.35 16.20
N ILE A 479 -1.57 -4.18 15.96
CA ILE A 479 -1.40 -5.45 16.68
C ILE A 479 -1.10 -5.21 18.17
N PHE A 480 -0.26 -4.23 18.51
CA PHE A 480 0.04 -3.92 19.90
C PHE A 480 -1.19 -3.40 20.65
N ILE A 481 -1.98 -2.52 20.04
CA ILE A 481 -3.23 -2.02 20.61
C ILE A 481 -4.21 -3.18 20.84
N GLY A 482 -4.39 -4.05 19.84
CA GLY A 482 -5.36 -5.14 19.92
C GLY A 482 -5.01 -6.22 20.94
N PHE A 483 -3.73 -6.59 21.06
CA PHE A 483 -3.31 -7.80 21.75
C PHE A 483 -2.19 -7.59 22.79
N GLY A 484 -1.81 -6.34 23.08
CA GLY A 484 -0.78 -5.98 24.04
C GLY A 484 0.62 -6.50 23.66
N LEU A 485 1.52 -6.46 24.63
CA LEU A 485 2.93 -6.86 24.45
C LEU A 485 3.08 -8.32 24.01
N PHE A 486 2.33 -9.22 24.63
CA PHE A 486 2.43 -10.65 24.33
C PHE A 486 1.98 -10.97 22.91
N GLY A 487 0.84 -10.41 22.48
CA GLY A 487 0.36 -10.57 21.10
C GLY A 487 1.29 -9.92 20.08
N PHE A 488 1.86 -8.78 20.39
CA PHE A 488 2.84 -8.09 19.54
C PHE A 488 4.12 -8.91 19.35
N LEU A 489 4.72 -9.41 20.44
CA LEU A 489 5.91 -10.25 20.37
C LEU A 489 5.65 -11.57 19.66
N TRP A 490 4.47 -12.15 19.87
CA TRP A 490 4.07 -13.36 19.15
C TRP A 490 3.87 -13.12 17.67
N PHE A 491 3.29 -11.99 17.29
CA PHE A 491 3.17 -11.61 15.89
C PHE A 491 4.54 -11.51 15.21
N LEU A 492 5.50 -10.84 15.83
CA LEU A 492 6.87 -10.76 15.31
C LEU A 492 7.53 -12.14 15.22
N PHE A 493 7.38 -12.96 16.26
CA PHE A 493 7.87 -14.34 16.25
C PHE A 493 7.24 -15.15 15.11
N SER A 494 5.92 -15.09 14.96
CA SER A 494 5.19 -15.83 13.93
C SER A 494 5.54 -15.37 12.50
N LEU A 495 5.95 -14.12 12.34
CA LEU A 495 6.43 -13.58 11.08
C LEU A 495 7.86 -14.05 10.75
N CYS A 496 8.75 -14.14 11.75
CA CYS A 496 10.18 -14.39 11.56
C CYS A 496 10.57 -15.87 11.69
N TYR A 497 9.90 -16.64 12.54
CA TYR A 497 10.25 -18.05 12.81
C TYR A 497 10.14 -18.96 11.57
N PRO A 498 9.05 -18.95 10.77
CA PRO A 498 8.95 -19.82 9.61
C PRO A 498 10.07 -19.64 8.59
N PRO A 499 10.40 -18.42 8.12
CA PRO A 499 11.49 -18.24 7.18
C PRO A 499 12.86 -18.57 7.77
N PHE A 500 13.05 -18.39 9.09
CA PHE A 500 14.28 -18.74 9.77
C PHE A 500 14.50 -20.27 9.76
N VAL A 501 13.52 -21.05 10.21
CA VAL A 501 13.61 -22.52 10.26
C VAL A 501 13.69 -23.14 8.87
N LEU A 502 12.98 -22.57 7.90
CA LEU A 502 12.99 -23.04 6.51
C LEU A 502 14.17 -22.49 5.69
N HIS A 503 15.04 -21.69 6.33
CA HIS A 503 16.18 -21.03 5.67
C HIS A 503 15.79 -20.28 4.39
N ARG A 504 14.67 -19.51 4.41
CA ARG A 504 14.12 -18.83 3.23
C ARG A 504 14.59 -17.37 3.07
N PHE A 505 15.36 -16.83 4.00
CA PHE A 505 15.95 -15.49 3.82
C PHE A 505 16.94 -15.39 2.66
N ASP A 506 17.39 -16.53 2.14
CA ASP A 506 18.22 -16.62 0.92
C ASP A 506 17.40 -16.76 -0.37
N ASP A 507 16.08 -16.89 -0.27
CA ASP A 507 15.18 -16.94 -1.42
C ASP A 507 14.82 -15.54 -1.88
N TYR A 508 15.09 -15.23 -3.15
CA TYR A 508 14.87 -13.90 -3.71
C TYR A 508 13.41 -13.44 -3.59
N PHE A 509 12.46 -14.26 -4.04
CA PHE A 509 11.05 -13.88 -4.04
C PHE A 509 10.51 -13.68 -2.62
N PHE A 510 10.90 -14.55 -1.70
CA PHE A 510 10.50 -14.41 -0.31
C PHE A 510 11.09 -13.14 0.33
N LEU A 511 12.39 -12.89 0.14
CA LEU A 511 13.05 -11.71 0.71
C LEU A 511 12.42 -10.41 0.19
N VAL A 512 12.23 -10.29 -1.12
CA VAL A 512 11.57 -9.12 -1.74
C VAL A 512 10.17 -8.94 -1.17
N PHE A 513 9.36 -10.01 -1.13
CA PHE A 513 8.02 -9.96 -0.56
C PHE A 513 8.02 -9.56 0.91
N LEU A 514 8.95 -10.07 1.72
CA LEU A 514 9.06 -9.73 3.13
C LEU A 514 9.39 -8.24 3.32
N ILE A 515 10.34 -7.70 2.55
CA ILE A 515 10.69 -6.28 2.60
C ILE A 515 9.48 -5.42 2.22
N ILE A 516 8.78 -5.76 1.14
CA ILE A 516 7.57 -5.05 0.70
C ILE A 516 6.51 -5.08 1.81
N SER A 517 6.24 -6.25 2.38
CA SER A 517 5.20 -6.43 3.40
C SER A 517 5.51 -5.67 4.68
N VAL A 518 6.75 -5.78 5.21
CA VAL A 518 7.17 -5.06 6.42
C VAL A 518 7.16 -3.56 6.21
N SER A 519 7.69 -3.07 5.07
CA SER A 519 7.67 -1.64 4.73
C SER A 519 6.25 -1.09 4.62
N SER A 520 5.35 -1.86 4.02
CA SER A 520 3.92 -1.50 3.93
C SER A 520 3.26 -1.47 5.31
N MET A 521 3.56 -2.42 6.19
CA MET A 521 3.03 -2.51 7.55
C MET A 521 3.47 -1.34 8.44
N LEU A 522 4.63 -0.74 8.19
CA LEU A 522 5.09 0.48 8.87
C LEU A 522 4.31 1.72 8.46
N ALA A 523 3.84 1.76 7.21
CA ALA A 523 3.17 2.92 6.63
C ALA A 523 1.65 2.76 6.49
N GLY A 524 1.07 1.61 6.87
CA GLY A 524 -0.35 1.32 6.73
C GLY A 524 -0.78 0.02 7.41
N ASP A 525 -2.07 -0.17 7.47
CA ASP A 525 -2.73 -1.35 8.03
C ASP A 525 -2.91 -2.41 6.93
N THR A 526 -1.81 -3.07 6.54
CA THR A 526 -1.75 -3.95 5.36
C THR A 526 -2.69 -5.15 5.49
N ILE A 527 -2.82 -5.75 6.69
CA ILE A 527 -3.64 -6.94 6.93
C ILE A 527 -5.02 -6.61 7.53
N GLU A 528 -5.50 -5.35 7.45
CA GLU A 528 -6.83 -4.96 7.92
C GLU A 528 -7.90 -4.97 6.81
N THR A 529 -7.51 -5.29 5.58
CA THR A 529 -8.42 -5.42 4.44
C THR A 529 -8.36 -6.82 3.84
N GLN A 530 -9.48 -7.32 3.31
CA GLN A 530 -9.54 -8.65 2.71
C GLN A 530 -8.48 -8.87 1.62
N THR A 531 -8.27 -7.89 0.74
CA THR A 531 -7.26 -7.98 -0.32
C THR A 531 -5.85 -7.96 0.24
N GLY A 532 -5.58 -7.12 1.24
CA GLY A 532 -4.27 -7.04 1.89
C GLY A 532 -3.91 -8.32 2.65
N VAL A 533 -4.87 -8.86 3.43
CA VAL A 533 -4.70 -10.15 4.11
C VAL A 533 -4.45 -11.27 3.11
N SER A 534 -5.25 -11.32 2.03
CA SER A 534 -5.09 -12.36 1.00
C SER A 534 -3.76 -12.24 0.28
N PHE A 535 -3.32 -11.02 -0.07
CA PHE A 535 -1.98 -10.77 -0.63
C PHE A 535 -0.88 -11.29 0.30
N PHE A 536 -0.95 -10.93 1.57
CA PHE A 536 0.04 -11.33 2.55
C PHE A 536 0.05 -12.84 2.77
N ALA A 537 -1.12 -13.45 3.05
CA ALA A 537 -1.22 -14.86 3.37
C ALA A 537 -0.88 -15.77 2.17
N ILE A 538 -1.31 -15.41 0.93
CA ILE A 538 -1.03 -16.23 -0.26
C ILE A 538 0.46 -16.24 -0.60
N PHE A 539 1.10 -15.05 -0.67
CA PHE A 539 2.51 -15.01 -1.05
C PHE A 539 3.44 -15.52 0.06
N TYR A 540 3.10 -15.24 1.33
CA TYR A 540 3.84 -15.82 2.45
C TYR A 540 3.80 -17.36 2.39
N SER A 541 2.61 -17.94 2.22
CA SER A 541 2.45 -19.40 2.14
C SER A 541 3.02 -19.99 0.85
N LEU A 542 2.84 -19.33 -0.28
CA LEU A 542 3.36 -19.77 -1.57
C LEU A 542 4.89 -19.87 -1.55
N PHE A 543 5.56 -18.86 -1.00
CA PHE A 543 7.02 -18.82 -1.00
C PHE A 543 7.64 -19.75 0.06
N LEU A 544 6.96 -20.00 1.19
CA LEU A 544 7.50 -20.78 2.27
C LEU A 544 7.09 -22.25 2.23
N PHE A 545 5.82 -22.56 1.93
CA PHE A 545 5.27 -23.89 2.21
C PHE A 545 5.03 -24.73 0.98
N THR A 546 4.91 -24.13 -0.21
CA THR A 546 4.56 -24.89 -1.43
C THR A 546 5.75 -25.22 -2.32
N ARG A 547 6.88 -24.55 -2.15
CA ARG A 547 8.05 -24.72 -3.02
C ARG A 547 9.09 -25.61 -2.38
N LYS A 548 9.53 -26.65 -3.11
CA LYS A 548 10.67 -27.47 -2.71
C LYS A 548 12.00 -26.73 -2.89
N GLU A 549 12.13 -26.04 -4.03
CA GLU A 549 13.36 -25.35 -4.41
C GLU A 549 13.33 -23.87 -4.02
N LYS A 550 14.50 -23.32 -3.74
CA LYS A 550 14.73 -21.89 -3.54
C LYS A 550 15.23 -21.28 -4.84
N ASP A 551 14.91 -20.01 -5.04
CA ASP A 551 15.58 -19.21 -6.05
C ASP A 551 16.62 -18.35 -5.34
N PRO A 552 17.90 -18.70 -5.40
CA PRO A 552 18.93 -17.97 -4.69
C PRO A 552 19.01 -16.54 -5.23
N ILE A 553 19.36 -15.60 -4.35
CA ILE A 553 19.50 -14.19 -4.69
C ILE A 553 20.58 -14.00 -5.77
N PHE A 554 21.56 -14.92 -5.84
CA PHE A 554 22.50 -15.07 -6.96
C PHE A 554 22.72 -16.54 -7.26
N HIS A 555 22.70 -16.92 -8.55
CA HIS A 555 23.36 -18.14 -9.01
C HIS A 555 24.87 -17.95 -8.87
N GLN A 556 25.57 -18.99 -8.37
CA GLN A 556 27.03 -18.94 -8.10
C GLN A 556 27.91 -18.72 -9.35
N ASP A 557 27.31 -18.61 -10.54
CA ASP A 557 27.98 -18.56 -11.85
C ASP A 557 27.93 -17.17 -12.53
N ILE A 558 27.81 -16.08 -11.76
CA ILE A 558 27.95 -14.70 -12.28
C ILE A 558 29.25 -14.07 -11.79
#